data_cf7f527968cc3af8b9950bc654f639d7
#
_entry.id   cf7f527968cc3af8b9950bc654f639d7
#
_cell.length_a   1.000
_cell.length_b   1.000
_cell.length_c   1.000
_cell.angle_alpha   90.00
_cell.angle_beta   90.00
_cell.angle_gamma   90.00
#
_symmetry.space_group_name_H-M   'P 1'
#
loop_
_entity.id
_entity.type
_entity.pdbx_description
1 polymer ?
#
loop_
_entity_poly.entity_id
_entity_poly.type
_entity_poly.pdbx_seq_one_letter_code
_entity_poly.pdbx_strand_id
1 'polypeptide(L)'
;MRLLCVGRHAYLSEHLCRYFRGLGADCSAAVGASEALNLATSYEPHAIVCDCDLITPSLLDEWAVEPRMTDVPLIAVSLTRRPEELPPVELLGVAGVLYLPALERDQVLALLAGAHRRRGVAPPIGWQPPVAPPSITAR
;
A
#
# COMPACT_ATOMS: atom_id res chain seq x y z
N MET A 1 -9.63 0.08 -8.58
CA MET A 1 -9.09 0.10 -7.23
C MET A 1 -8.45 1.46 -6.97
N ARG A 2 -8.81 2.09 -5.89
CA ARG A 2 -8.24 3.38 -5.51
C ARG A 2 -7.11 3.18 -4.51
N LEU A 3 -5.96 3.77 -4.81
CA LEU A 3 -4.78 3.71 -3.94
C LEU A 3 -4.40 5.13 -3.51
N LEU A 4 -4.09 5.28 -2.23
CA LEU A 4 -3.51 6.51 -1.73
C LEU A 4 -2.02 6.29 -1.55
N CYS A 5 -1.21 7.06 -2.27
CA CYS A 5 0.25 6.92 -2.25
C CYS A 5 0.84 8.03 -1.41
N VAL A 6 1.51 7.66 -0.33
CA VAL A 6 2.02 8.59 0.68
C VAL A 6 3.54 8.53 0.70
N GLY A 7 4.17 9.66 0.42
CA GLY A 7 5.62 9.77 0.46
C GLY A 7 6.08 10.89 1.38
N ARG A 8 7.38 10.91 1.67
CA ARG A 8 8.00 11.97 2.47
C ARG A 8 8.00 13.31 1.73
N HIS A 9 7.95 13.27 0.41
CA HIS A 9 7.91 14.46 -0.44
C HIS A 9 7.12 14.16 -1.70
N ALA A 10 6.71 15.22 -2.38
CA ALA A 10 5.82 15.11 -3.53
C ALA A 10 6.39 14.23 -4.65
N TYR A 11 7.68 14.30 -4.87
CA TYR A 11 8.32 13.51 -5.92
C TYR A 11 8.07 12.01 -5.75
N LEU A 12 8.26 11.51 -4.52
CA LEU A 12 8.05 10.10 -4.22
C LEU A 12 6.58 9.72 -4.35
N SER A 13 5.69 10.53 -3.78
CA SER A 13 4.25 10.27 -3.86
C SER A 13 3.76 10.19 -5.29
N GLU A 14 4.20 11.11 -6.13
CA GLU A 14 3.80 11.16 -7.53
C GLU A 14 4.42 10.03 -8.34
N HIS A 15 5.65 9.65 -8.00
CA HIS A 15 6.30 8.50 -8.65
C HIS A 15 5.52 7.21 -8.37
N LEU A 16 5.11 7.00 -7.14
CA LEU A 16 4.30 5.85 -6.77
C LEU A 16 2.96 5.86 -7.51
N CYS A 17 2.30 7.01 -7.54
CA CYS A 17 1.04 7.15 -8.27
C CYS A 17 1.20 6.79 -9.73
N ARG A 18 2.25 7.29 -10.36
CA ARG A 18 2.50 7.02 -11.78
C ARG A 18 2.69 5.53 -12.03
N TYR A 19 3.43 4.87 -11.15
CA TYR A 19 3.66 3.43 -11.27
C TYR A 19 2.34 2.66 -11.18
N PHE A 20 1.54 2.93 -10.14
CA PHE A 20 0.30 2.18 -9.93
C PHE A 20 -0.76 2.50 -10.97
N ARG A 21 -0.79 3.73 -11.49
CA ARG A 21 -1.68 4.06 -12.61
C ARG A 21 -1.32 3.24 -13.83
N GLY A 22 -0.04 2.98 -14.04
CA GLY A 22 0.42 2.10 -15.10
C GLY A 22 -0.05 0.67 -14.96
N LEU A 23 -0.42 0.25 -13.75
CA LEU A 23 -1.01 -1.07 -13.49
C LEU A 23 -2.54 -1.05 -13.53
N GLY A 24 -3.15 0.07 -13.83
CA GLY A 24 -4.60 0.17 -13.93
C GLY A 24 -5.33 0.65 -12.69
N ALA A 25 -4.61 1.10 -11.66
CA ALA A 25 -5.23 1.62 -10.46
C ALA A 25 -5.51 3.11 -10.55
N ASP A 26 -6.54 3.57 -9.86
CA ASP A 26 -6.72 4.99 -9.57
C ASP A 26 -5.82 5.34 -8.39
N CYS A 27 -5.13 6.47 -8.47
CA CYS A 27 -4.20 6.86 -7.42
C CYS A 27 -4.34 8.33 -7.07
N SER A 28 -4.19 8.63 -5.82
CA SER A 28 -4.05 9.99 -5.32
C SER A 28 -2.78 10.08 -4.50
N ALA A 29 -2.08 11.19 -4.59
CA ALA A 29 -0.80 11.38 -3.91
C ALA A 29 -0.97 12.28 -2.69
N ALA A 30 -0.29 11.94 -1.60
CA ALA A 30 -0.22 12.74 -0.40
C ALA A 30 1.22 12.83 0.08
N VAL A 31 1.56 13.94 0.73
CA VAL A 31 2.87 14.14 1.31
C VAL A 31 2.73 14.19 2.83
N GLY A 32 3.27 13.17 3.50
CA GLY A 32 3.20 13.08 4.94
C GLY A 32 1.90 12.53 5.48
N ALA A 33 1.91 12.18 6.75
CA ALA A 33 0.80 11.50 7.41
C ALA A 33 -0.46 12.35 7.52
N SER A 34 -0.31 13.64 7.81
CA SER A 34 -1.47 14.53 8.00
C SER A 34 -2.24 14.73 6.72
N GLU A 35 -1.55 14.96 5.61
CA GLU A 35 -2.20 15.12 4.31
C GLU A 35 -2.86 13.81 3.88
N ALA A 36 -2.21 12.67 4.18
CA ALA A 36 -2.78 11.36 3.88
C ALA A 36 -4.09 11.15 4.61
N LEU A 37 -4.16 11.50 5.89
CA LEU A 37 -5.38 11.35 6.67
C LEU A 37 -6.50 12.24 6.11
N ASN A 38 -6.18 13.48 5.77
CA ASN A 38 -7.16 14.39 5.18
C ASN A 38 -7.69 13.88 3.84
N LEU A 39 -6.82 13.38 2.99
CA LEU A 39 -7.24 12.85 1.69
C LEU A 39 -8.04 11.56 1.84
N ALA A 40 -7.68 10.71 2.79
CA ALA A 40 -8.36 9.44 2.97
C ALA A 40 -9.85 9.62 3.28
N THR A 41 -10.21 10.69 3.97
CA THR A 41 -11.61 10.92 4.34
C THR A 41 -12.50 11.23 3.13
N SER A 42 -11.95 11.82 2.09
CA SER A 42 -12.73 12.15 0.87
C SER A 42 -12.47 11.17 -0.27
N TYR A 43 -11.25 10.68 -0.39
CA TYR A 43 -10.88 9.78 -1.48
C TYR A 43 -11.36 8.34 -1.24
N GLU A 44 -11.45 7.93 0.01
CA GLU A 44 -11.88 6.59 0.41
C GLU A 44 -11.07 5.50 -0.30
N PRO A 45 -9.75 5.43 -0.04
CA PRO A 45 -8.89 4.47 -0.73
C PRO A 45 -9.21 3.04 -0.32
N HIS A 46 -8.98 2.11 -1.24
CA HIS A 46 -9.07 0.68 -0.95
C HIS A 46 -7.81 0.17 -0.27
N ALA A 47 -6.68 0.82 -0.50
CA ALA A 47 -5.41 0.52 0.17
C ALA A 47 -4.54 1.77 0.19
N ILE A 48 -3.61 1.82 1.14
CA ILE A 48 -2.65 2.90 1.26
C ILE A 48 -1.27 2.34 1.04
N VAL A 49 -0.51 2.99 0.16
CA VAL A 49 0.90 2.65 -0.11
C VAL A 49 1.73 3.78 0.47
N CYS A 50 2.53 3.48 1.48
CA CYS A 50 3.21 4.49 2.28
C CYS A 50 4.70 4.21 2.42
N ASP A 51 5.51 5.26 2.26
CA ASP A 51 6.94 5.20 2.56
C ASP A 51 7.15 4.63 3.97
N CYS A 52 7.93 3.57 4.09
CA CYS A 52 8.11 2.89 5.37
C CYS A 52 8.71 3.79 6.44
N ASP A 53 9.46 4.82 6.06
CA ASP A 53 10.05 5.76 7.01
C ASP A 53 9.01 6.68 7.65
N LEU A 54 7.81 6.76 7.08
CA LEU A 54 6.70 7.49 7.69
C LEU A 54 5.87 6.62 8.61
N ILE A 55 6.01 5.31 8.53
CA ILE A 55 5.21 4.39 9.33
C ILE A 55 5.86 4.22 10.69
N THR A 56 5.28 4.90 11.68
CA THR A 56 5.73 4.86 13.06
C THR A 56 4.59 4.30 13.92
N PRO A 57 4.88 3.84 15.15
CA PRO A 57 3.81 3.45 16.07
C PRO A 57 2.78 4.55 16.26
N SER A 58 3.22 5.80 16.32
CA SER A 58 2.34 6.94 16.47
C SER A 58 1.38 7.09 15.30
N LEU A 59 1.89 6.95 14.07
CA LEU A 59 1.06 7.02 12.88
C LEU A 59 0.06 5.87 12.84
N LEU A 60 0.49 4.66 13.18
CA LEU A 60 -0.40 3.51 13.19
C LEU A 60 -1.51 3.67 14.22
N ASP A 61 -1.19 4.22 15.39
CA ASP A 61 -2.19 4.49 16.42
C ASP A 61 -3.20 5.53 15.96
N GLU A 62 -2.75 6.61 15.32
CA GLU A 62 -3.63 7.63 14.77
C GLU A 62 -4.59 7.05 13.74
N TRP A 63 -4.06 6.23 12.84
CA TRP A 63 -4.86 5.66 11.77
C TRP A 63 -5.82 4.58 12.27
N ALA A 64 -5.45 3.88 13.33
CA ALA A 64 -6.29 2.83 13.90
C ALA A 64 -7.58 3.38 14.51
N VAL A 65 -7.56 4.61 15.00
CA VAL A 65 -8.75 5.23 15.61
C VAL A 65 -9.60 6.01 14.62
N GLU A 66 -9.11 6.22 13.39
CA GLU A 66 -9.90 6.89 12.36
C GLU A 66 -10.83 5.88 11.68
N PRO A 67 -12.17 6.04 11.81
CA PRO A 67 -13.11 5.04 11.30
C PRO A 67 -12.95 4.73 9.80
N ARG A 68 -12.54 5.72 9.02
CA ARG A 68 -12.39 5.55 7.57
C ARG A 68 -11.10 4.85 7.17
N MET A 69 -10.17 4.71 8.11
CA MET A 69 -8.87 4.11 7.88
C MET A 69 -8.71 2.73 8.53
N THR A 70 -9.60 2.39 9.45
CA THR A 70 -9.48 1.19 10.27
C THR A 70 -9.35 -0.09 9.44
N ASP A 71 -10.13 -0.19 8.38
CA ASP A 71 -10.18 -1.40 7.55
C ASP A 71 -9.34 -1.26 6.26
N VAL A 72 -8.63 -0.16 6.10
CA VAL A 72 -7.83 0.06 4.89
C VAL A 72 -6.45 -0.57 5.08
N PRO A 73 -6.07 -1.54 4.25
CA PRO A 73 -4.75 -2.15 4.39
C PRO A 73 -3.64 -1.16 4.04
N LEU A 74 -2.57 -1.23 4.82
CA LEU A 74 -1.40 -0.39 4.67
C LEU A 74 -0.27 -1.21 4.08
N ILE A 75 0.27 -0.77 2.95
CA ILE A 75 1.39 -1.40 2.29
C ILE A 75 2.59 -0.47 2.43
N ALA A 76 3.68 -0.99 2.97
CA ALA A 76 4.90 -0.21 3.16
C ALA A 76 5.75 -0.26 1.89
N VAL A 77 6.38 0.86 1.55
CA VAL A 77 7.36 0.94 0.47
C VAL A 77 8.71 1.24 1.07
N SER A 78 9.66 0.38 0.81
CA SER A 78 11.05 0.56 1.23
C SER A 78 11.90 1.02 0.05
N LEU A 79 12.75 2.02 0.29
CA LEU A 79 13.66 2.55 -0.73
C LEU A 79 15.05 1.97 -0.63
N THR A 80 15.46 1.55 0.57
CA THR A 80 16.85 1.17 0.83
C THR A 80 17.01 -0.23 1.41
N ARG A 81 15.98 -0.77 2.06
CA ARG A 81 16.06 -2.08 2.70
C ARG A 81 15.10 -3.06 2.04
N ARG A 82 15.58 -4.26 1.77
CA ARG A 82 14.72 -5.32 1.25
C ARG A 82 13.77 -5.80 2.35
N PRO A 83 12.61 -6.39 2.00
CA PRO A 83 11.65 -6.86 3.00
C PRO A 83 12.27 -7.79 4.05
N GLU A 84 13.18 -8.65 3.64
CA GLU A 84 13.83 -9.59 4.54
C GLU A 84 14.80 -8.92 5.52
N GLU A 85 15.21 -7.68 5.25
CA GLU A 85 16.09 -6.90 6.12
C GLU A 85 15.32 -6.11 7.19
N LEU A 86 13.98 -6.07 7.07
CA LEU A 86 13.17 -5.32 8.02
C LEU A 86 12.87 -6.16 9.26
N PRO A 87 13.11 -5.62 10.47
CA PRO A 87 12.76 -6.34 11.69
C PRO A 87 11.27 -6.65 11.73
N PRO A 88 10.86 -7.82 12.26
CA PRO A 88 9.44 -8.15 12.36
C PRO A 88 8.59 -7.10 13.05
N VAL A 89 9.15 -6.39 14.04
CA VAL A 89 8.42 -5.36 14.77
C VAL A 89 8.03 -4.19 13.86
N GLU A 90 8.83 -3.89 12.84
CA GLU A 90 8.52 -2.81 11.90
C GLU A 90 7.44 -3.21 10.88
N LEU A 91 7.14 -4.51 10.80
CA LEU A 91 6.14 -5.03 9.88
C LEU A 91 4.76 -5.18 10.53
N LEU A 92 4.65 -4.91 11.83
CA LEU A 92 3.37 -4.97 12.52
C LEU A 92 2.45 -3.87 12.00
N GLY A 93 1.23 -4.25 11.66
CA GLY A 93 0.24 -3.30 11.17
C GLY A 93 0.29 -3.04 9.67
N VAL A 94 1.23 -3.66 8.94
CA VAL A 94 1.29 -3.53 7.49
C VAL A 94 0.86 -4.84 6.82
N ALA A 95 0.23 -4.70 5.66
CA ALA A 95 -0.23 -5.85 4.89
C ALA A 95 0.88 -6.46 4.03
N GLY A 96 1.91 -5.69 3.76
CA GLY A 96 3.06 -6.16 2.99
C GLY A 96 4.05 -5.05 2.75
N VAL A 97 5.20 -5.41 2.16
CA VAL A 97 6.29 -4.48 1.88
C VAL A 97 6.70 -4.60 0.43
N LEU A 98 6.83 -3.45 -0.23
CA LEU A 98 7.36 -3.36 -1.58
C LEU A 98 8.73 -2.73 -1.53
N TYR A 99 9.69 -3.32 -2.27
CA TYR A 99 11.02 -2.75 -2.41
C TYR A 99 11.05 -1.95 -3.71
N LEU A 100 11.05 -0.63 -3.59
CA LEU A 100 10.88 0.26 -4.73
C LEU A 100 11.94 0.09 -5.82
N PRO A 101 13.24 -0.09 -5.49
CA PRO A 101 14.25 -0.24 -6.54
C PRO A 101 14.08 -1.49 -7.42
N ALA A 102 13.31 -2.49 -6.97
CA ALA A 102 13.13 -3.73 -7.69
C ALA A 102 11.67 -4.19 -7.66
N LEU A 103 10.77 -3.31 -8.09
CA LEU A 103 9.35 -3.65 -8.17
C LEU A 103 9.12 -4.63 -9.32
N GLU A 104 8.39 -5.69 -9.03
CA GLU A 104 7.94 -6.66 -10.02
C GLU A 104 6.43 -6.61 -10.10
N ARG A 105 5.91 -6.45 -11.31
CA ARG A 105 4.49 -6.26 -11.55
C ARG A 105 3.64 -7.36 -10.91
N ASP A 106 4.01 -8.62 -11.11
CA ASP A 106 3.22 -9.74 -10.62
C ASP A 106 3.20 -9.80 -9.09
N GLN A 107 4.31 -9.48 -8.45
CA GLN A 107 4.40 -9.43 -7.00
C GLN A 107 3.54 -8.31 -6.43
N VAL A 108 3.58 -7.14 -7.07
CA VAL A 108 2.78 -5.99 -6.65
C VAL A 108 1.29 -6.31 -6.75
N LEU A 109 0.87 -6.86 -7.88
CA LEU A 109 -0.54 -7.21 -8.09
C LEU A 109 -1.00 -8.29 -7.11
N ALA A 110 -0.15 -9.27 -6.84
CA ALA A 110 -0.47 -10.32 -5.87
C ALA A 110 -0.63 -9.76 -4.46
N LEU A 111 0.23 -8.82 -4.10
CA LEU A 111 0.15 -8.17 -2.79
C LEU A 111 -1.14 -7.35 -2.64
N LEU A 112 -1.49 -6.60 -3.67
CA LEU A 112 -2.74 -5.82 -3.67
C LEU A 112 -3.96 -6.74 -3.58
N ALA A 113 -3.96 -7.83 -4.32
CA ALA A 113 -5.05 -8.80 -4.26
C ALA A 113 -5.16 -9.44 -2.88
N GLY A 114 -4.03 -9.80 -2.29
CA GLY A 114 -4.00 -10.39 -0.95
C GLY A 114 -4.50 -9.44 0.13
N ALA A 115 -4.08 -8.19 0.06
CA ALA A 115 -4.53 -7.17 0.99
C ALA A 115 -6.04 -6.95 0.87
N HIS A 116 -6.54 -6.91 -0.34
CA HIS A 116 -7.96 -6.71 -0.59
C HIS A 116 -8.81 -7.87 -0.07
N ARG A 117 -8.36 -9.10 -0.27
CA ARG A 117 -9.05 -10.28 0.25
C ARG A 117 -9.10 -10.30 1.78
N ARG A 118 -8.03 -9.87 2.44
CA ARG A 118 -7.98 -9.86 3.91
C ARG A 118 -9.00 -8.93 4.54
N ARG A 119 -9.47 -7.94 3.78
CA ARG A 119 -10.54 -7.07 4.25
C ARG A 119 -11.90 -7.74 4.21
N GLY A 120 -12.05 -8.83 3.46
CA GLY A 120 -13.35 -9.46 3.25
C GLY A 120 -14.28 -8.66 2.35
N VAL A 121 -13.73 -7.75 1.57
CA VAL A 121 -14.51 -6.88 0.67
C VAL A 121 -14.29 -7.33 -0.76
N ALA A 122 -15.37 -7.34 -1.56
CA ALA A 122 -15.26 -7.69 -2.97
C ALA A 122 -14.41 -6.66 -3.72
N PRO A 123 -13.63 -7.10 -4.73
CA PRO A 123 -12.85 -6.18 -5.53
C PRO A 123 -13.72 -5.16 -6.25
N PRO A 124 -13.21 -3.96 -6.53
CA PRO A 124 -13.95 -2.98 -7.32
C PRO A 124 -14.29 -3.52 -8.69
N ILE A 125 -15.38 -3.03 -9.24
CA ILE A 125 -15.82 -3.42 -10.58
C ILE A 125 -14.73 -3.08 -11.58
N GLY A 126 -14.41 -4.04 -12.44
CA GLY A 126 -13.41 -3.88 -13.49
C GLY A 126 -11.99 -4.20 -13.06
N TRP A 127 -11.74 -4.39 -11.77
CA TRP A 127 -10.44 -4.80 -11.30
C TRP A 127 -10.34 -6.32 -11.24
N GLN A 128 -9.26 -6.87 -11.78
CA GLN A 128 -9.03 -8.31 -11.76
C GLN A 128 -7.72 -8.61 -11.06
N PRO A 129 -7.73 -9.52 -10.07
CA PRO A 129 -6.48 -9.91 -9.42
C PRO A 129 -5.61 -10.70 -10.41
N PRO A 130 -4.29 -10.64 -10.24
CA PRO A 130 -3.39 -11.40 -11.09
C PRO A 130 -3.56 -12.89 -10.84
N VAL A 131 -3.31 -13.69 -11.89
CA VAL A 131 -3.24 -15.13 -11.73
C VAL A 131 -1.90 -15.47 -11.10
N ALA A 132 -1.91 -16.18 -9.97
CA ALA A 132 -0.69 -16.56 -9.30
C ALA A 132 0.11 -17.54 -10.16
N PRO A 133 1.42 -17.33 -10.34
CA PRO A 133 2.24 -18.30 -11.07
C PRO A 133 2.27 -19.65 -10.34
N PRO A 134 2.15 -20.76 -11.06
CA PRO A 134 2.12 -22.09 -10.41
C PRO A 134 3.35 -22.39 -9.57
N SER A 135 4.49 -21.89 -9.97
CA SER A 135 5.74 -22.14 -9.25
C SER A 135 5.77 -21.52 -7.85
N ILE A 136 4.97 -20.50 -7.60
CA ILE A 136 4.91 -19.85 -6.30
C ILE A 136 4.16 -20.73 -5.31
N THR A 137 3.18 -21.46 -5.77
CA THR A 137 2.35 -22.28 -4.88
C THR A 137 3.06 -23.55 -4.44
N ALA A 138 4.18 -23.88 -5.03
CA ALA A 138 4.96 -25.06 -4.68
C ALA A 138 5.68 -24.93 -3.35
N ARG A 139 5.63 -23.81 -2.69
CA ARG A 139 6.30 -23.62 -1.42
C ARG A 139 5.38 -23.62 -0.29
#